data_a5c8926671a491bf8d5bcd5eda336752
#
_entry.id   a5c8926671a491bf8d5bcd5eda336752
#
_cell.length_a   1.000
_cell.length_b   1.000
_cell.length_c   1.000
_cell.angle_alpha   90.00
_cell.angle_beta   90.00
_cell.angle_gamma   90.00
#
_symmetry.space_group_name_H-M   'P 1'
#
loop_
_entity.id
_entity.type
_entity.pdbx_description
1 polymer ?
#
loop_
_entity_poly.entity_id
_entity_poly.type
_entity_poly.pdbx_seq_one_letter_code
_entity_poly.pdbx_strand_id
1 'polypeptide(L)'
;MMKRILKWAALLLAALTLYSLFCALSIVRYAERDESAPADCIIVLGAGTDGKMPSPVFRERLHHAVTLYQEGYSDIILLTGGYSPGNEHSDAWIAGAYLQSLGIPEDAVLLEERSTITQENLRFAKEIMENENLSTCILVSDPLHMKRSMMMAKEYEIESFSSPTPTTRYQSWRTKLPFLARVTFFYVGYQVYKIFAKV
;
A
#
# COMPACT_ATOMS: atom_id res chain seq x y z
N MET A 1 45.64 9.83 7.31
CA MET A 1 44.58 9.70 6.31
C MET A 1 43.47 8.75 6.79
N MET A 2 43.75 7.54 7.17
CA MET A 2 42.79 6.52 7.64
C MET A 2 41.89 6.98 8.80
N LYS A 3 42.41 7.65 9.85
CA LYS A 3 41.60 8.18 10.98
C LYS A 3 40.58 9.25 10.55
N ARG A 4 40.88 10.04 9.51
CA ARG A 4 39.93 11.02 8.95
C ARG A 4 38.82 10.32 8.14
N ILE A 5 39.14 9.31 7.34
CA ILE A 5 38.17 8.51 6.59
C ILE A 5 37.21 7.82 7.54
N LEU A 6 37.72 7.17 8.60
CA LEU A 6 36.91 6.53 9.63
C LEU A 6 35.97 7.52 10.33
N LYS A 7 36.42 8.73 10.65
CA LYS A 7 35.55 9.76 11.22
C LYS A 7 34.39 10.16 10.30
N TRP A 8 34.70 10.40 9.02
CA TRP A 8 33.67 10.76 8.04
C TRP A 8 32.71 9.61 7.77
N ALA A 9 33.19 8.37 7.72
CA ALA A 9 32.35 7.18 7.60
C ALA A 9 31.42 7.02 8.82
N ALA A 10 31.94 7.23 10.04
CA ALA A 10 31.12 7.19 11.26
C ALA A 10 30.06 8.29 11.30
N LEU A 11 30.40 9.52 10.88
CA LEU A 11 29.44 10.63 10.79
C LEU A 11 28.36 10.34 9.76
N LEU A 12 28.72 9.80 8.58
CA LEU A 12 27.75 9.42 7.56
C LEU A 12 26.81 8.32 8.06
N LEU A 13 27.35 7.30 8.72
CA LEU A 13 26.56 6.22 9.30
C LEU A 13 25.60 6.76 10.37
N ALA A 14 26.06 7.65 11.24
CA ALA A 14 25.22 8.28 12.25
C ALA A 14 24.11 9.12 11.62
N ALA A 15 24.40 9.90 10.57
CA ALA A 15 23.42 10.69 9.85
C ALA A 15 22.36 9.80 9.18
N LEU A 16 22.76 8.70 8.51
CA LEU A 16 21.84 7.73 7.90
C LEU A 16 20.96 7.04 8.95
N THR A 17 21.53 6.70 10.12
CA THR A 17 20.77 6.10 11.22
C THR A 17 19.72 7.08 11.76
N LEU A 18 20.10 8.33 12.05
CA LEU A 18 19.20 9.37 12.52
C LEU A 18 18.09 9.66 11.49
N TYR A 19 18.43 9.71 10.20
CA TYR A 19 17.45 9.88 9.15
C TYR A 19 16.47 8.71 9.06
N SER A 20 16.97 7.47 9.18
CA SER A 20 16.11 6.28 9.19
C SER A 20 15.18 6.26 10.40
N LEU A 21 15.65 6.65 11.57
CA LEU A 21 14.82 6.80 12.78
C LEU A 21 13.75 7.88 12.60
N PHE A 22 14.10 9.02 12.04
CA PHE A 22 13.15 10.08 11.70
C PHE A 22 12.07 9.57 10.73
N CYS A 23 12.46 8.84 9.68
CA CYS A 23 11.52 8.22 8.74
C CYS A 23 10.61 7.20 9.45
N ALA A 24 11.16 6.34 10.31
CA ALA A 24 10.36 5.37 11.07
C ALA A 24 9.33 6.05 11.98
N LEU A 25 9.72 7.09 12.73
CA LEU A 25 8.81 7.88 13.54
C LEU A 25 7.72 8.56 12.70
N SER A 26 8.09 9.08 11.54
CA SER A 26 7.14 9.72 10.64
C SER A 26 6.14 8.72 10.02
N ILE A 27 6.57 7.47 9.77
CA ILE A 27 5.69 6.37 9.34
C ILE A 27 4.69 6.03 10.44
N VAL A 28 5.17 5.87 11.68
CA VAL A 28 4.30 5.55 12.83
C VAL A 28 3.26 6.64 13.07
N ARG A 29 3.66 7.92 12.97
CA ARG A 29 2.70 9.04 13.10
C ARG A 29 1.68 9.07 11.97
N TYR A 30 2.09 8.74 10.75
CA TYR A 30 1.18 8.72 9.61
C TYR A 30 0.22 7.52 9.65
N ALA A 31 0.59 6.45 10.32
CA ALA A 31 -0.16 5.19 10.39
C ALA A 31 -1.58 5.35 10.96
N GLU A 32 -1.84 6.38 11.74
CA GLU A 32 -3.14 6.68 12.36
C GLU A 32 -3.94 7.73 11.58
N ARG A 33 -3.41 8.18 10.44
CA ARG A 33 -4.04 9.24 9.65
C ARG A 33 -5.10 8.65 8.72
N ASP A 34 -6.33 8.67 9.19
CA ASP A 34 -7.52 8.39 8.41
C ASP A 34 -8.09 9.69 7.84
N GLU A 35 -8.19 9.75 6.52
CA GLU A 35 -8.73 10.89 5.75
C GLU A 35 -9.91 10.44 4.89
N SER A 36 -10.54 9.31 5.23
CA SER A 36 -11.63 8.72 4.44
C SER A 36 -12.73 9.75 4.16
N ALA A 37 -13.02 9.94 2.90
CA ALA A 37 -14.07 10.82 2.40
C ALA A 37 -14.72 10.14 1.18
N PRO A 38 -15.97 10.47 0.84
CA PRO A 38 -16.60 9.96 -0.39
C PRO A 38 -15.70 10.17 -1.61
N ALA A 39 -15.50 9.13 -2.41
CA ALA A 39 -14.64 9.11 -3.57
C ALA A 39 -15.21 8.21 -4.66
N ASP A 40 -14.66 8.32 -5.89
CA ASP A 40 -15.14 7.55 -7.03
C ASP A 40 -14.84 6.05 -6.89
N CYS A 41 -13.72 5.68 -6.24
CA CYS A 41 -13.41 4.27 -5.97
C CYS A 41 -12.63 4.06 -4.67
N ILE A 42 -12.60 2.80 -4.20
CA ILE A 42 -11.75 2.33 -3.12
C ILE A 42 -10.63 1.49 -3.73
N ILE A 43 -9.37 1.96 -3.70
CA ILE A 43 -8.22 1.17 -4.13
C ILE A 43 -7.71 0.33 -2.95
N VAL A 44 -7.69 -0.99 -3.12
CA VAL A 44 -7.13 -1.92 -2.14
C VAL A 44 -5.78 -2.43 -2.63
N LEU A 45 -4.71 -2.06 -1.95
CA LEU A 45 -3.39 -2.55 -2.30
C LEU A 45 -3.24 -4.03 -1.95
N GLY A 46 -2.79 -4.83 -2.92
CA GLY A 46 -2.54 -6.25 -2.74
C GLY A 46 -1.53 -6.56 -1.63
N ALA A 47 -1.68 -7.72 -1.00
CA ALA A 47 -0.81 -8.20 0.06
C ALA A 47 -0.54 -9.72 -0.04
N GLY A 48 -0.69 -10.27 -1.25
CA GLY A 48 -0.45 -11.66 -1.57
C GLY A 48 -1.60 -12.61 -1.24
N THR A 49 -1.58 -13.76 -1.87
CA THR A 49 -2.52 -14.87 -1.68
C THR A 49 -1.76 -16.19 -1.55
N ASP A 50 -2.42 -17.25 -1.13
CA ASP A 50 -1.89 -18.62 -1.15
C ASP A 50 -2.32 -19.42 -2.39
N GLY A 51 -2.84 -18.73 -3.41
CA GLY A 51 -3.38 -19.30 -4.63
C GLY A 51 -4.87 -19.67 -4.56
N LYS A 52 -5.47 -19.66 -3.38
CA LYS A 52 -6.89 -19.95 -3.14
C LYS A 52 -7.59 -18.87 -2.33
N MET A 53 -6.89 -18.30 -1.37
CA MET A 53 -7.44 -17.32 -0.45
C MET A 53 -6.49 -16.13 -0.29
N PRO A 54 -7.01 -14.92 -0.06
CA PRO A 54 -6.19 -13.78 0.32
C PRO A 54 -5.41 -14.05 1.61
N SER A 55 -4.16 -13.59 1.68
CA SER A 55 -3.36 -13.68 2.90
C SER A 55 -4.09 -13.05 4.10
N PRO A 56 -3.74 -13.39 5.35
CA PRO A 56 -4.36 -12.76 6.52
C PRO A 56 -4.26 -11.23 6.51
N VAL A 57 -3.16 -10.68 6.00
CA VAL A 57 -2.95 -9.23 5.85
C VAL A 57 -3.88 -8.66 4.78
N PHE A 58 -4.01 -9.35 3.64
CA PHE A 58 -4.88 -8.89 2.56
C PHE A 58 -6.35 -8.92 2.98
N ARG A 59 -6.77 -9.94 3.73
CA ARG A 59 -8.15 -10.02 4.26
C ARG A 59 -8.53 -8.84 5.14
N GLU A 60 -7.62 -8.34 5.99
CA GLU A 60 -7.89 -7.14 6.80
C GLU A 60 -8.19 -5.92 5.91
N ARG A 61 -7.43 -5.75 4.82
CA ARG A 61 -7.68 -4.68 3.84
C ARG A 61 -9.02 -4.85 3.12
N LEU A 62 -9.33 -6.07 2.69
CA LEU A 62 -10.60 -6.38 2.01
C LEU A 62 -11.80 -6.15 2.93
N HIS A 63 -11.75 -6.58 4.18
CA HIS A 63 -12.83 -6.31 5.16
C HIS A 63 -13.02 -4.81 5.38
N HIS A 64 -11.93 -4.04 5.47
CA HIS A 64 -12.05 -2.59 5.59
C HIS A 64 -12.67 -1.95 4.35
N ALA A 65 -12.28 -2.39 3.16
CA ALA A 65 -12.89 -1.92 1.91
C ALA A 65 -14.40 -2.26 1.83
N VAL A 66 -14.79 -3.47 2.29
CA VAL A 66 -16.22 -3.84 2.40
C VAL A 66 -16.96 -2.89 3.34
N THR A 67 -16.38 -2.54 4.48
CA THR A 67 -16.97 -1.57 5.42
C THR A 67 -17.19 -0.22 4.75
N LEU A 68 -16.15 0.32 4.09
CA LEU A 68 -16.25 1.61 3.38
C LEU A 68 -17.30 1.58 2.27
N TYR A 69 -17.38 0.48 1.51
CA TYR A 69 -18.40 0.26 0.49
C TYR A 69 -19.81 0.26 1.09
N GLN A 70 -20.03 -0.51 2.16
CA GLN A 70 -21.33 -0.61 2.84
C GLN A 70 -21.76 0.69 3.52
N GLU A 71 -20.82 1.52 3.95
CA GLU A 71 -21.06 2.85 4.50
C GLU A 71 -21.29 3.92 3.42
N GLY A 72 -21.20 3.55 2.12
CA GLY A 72 -21.50 4.43 1.00
C GLY A 72 -20.38 5.44 0.68
N TYR A 73 -19.15 5.16 1.05
CA TYR A 73 -18.00 5.99 0.66
C TYR A 73 -17.69 5.91 -0.82
N SER A 74 -17.97 4.77 -1.46
CA SER A 74 -17.86 4.55 -2.90
C SER A 74 -18.64 3.31 -3.33
N ASP A 75 -19.11 3.30 -4.57
CA ASP A 75 -19.80 2.15 -5.19
C ASP A 75 -18.83 1.22 -5.96
N ILE A 76 -17.54 1.56 -6.05
CA ILE A 76 -16.52 0.80 -6.80
C ILE A 76 -15.34 0.45 -5.88
N ILE A 77 -14.92 -0.83 -5.94
CA ILE A 77 -13.69 -1.32 -5.29
C ILE A 77 -12.72 -1.77 -6.39
N LEU A 78 -11.54 -1.12 -6.46
CA LEU A 78 -10.45 -1.50 -7.36
C LEU A 78 -9.41 -2.31 -6.57
N LEU A 79 -9.29 -3.59 -6.90
CA LEU A 79 -8.36 -4.52 -6.30
C LEU A 79 -7.07 -4.58 -7.11
N THR A 80 -5.91 -4.52 -6.46
CA THR A 80 -4.62 -4.60 -7.14
C THR A 80 -3.82 -5.83 -6.72
N GLY A 81 -3.12 -6.44 -7.68
CA GLY A 81 -2.21 -7.55 -7.44
C GLY A 81 -2.19 -8.55 -8.58
N GLY A 82 -1.04 -8.69 -9.21
CA GLY A 82 -0.82 -9.61 -10.32
C GLY A 82 -0.63 -11.05 -9.87
N TYR A 83 0.02 -11.83 -10.73
CA TYR A 83 0.20 -13.27 -10.52
C TYR A 83 1.39 -13.54 -9.58
N SER A 84 1.12 -14.20 -8.47
CA SER A 84 2.17 -14.75 -7.61
C SER A 84 2.73 -16.05 -8.20
N PRO A 85 4.04 -16.36 -8.05
CA PRO A 85 4.64 -17.56 -8.61
C PRO A 85 3.89 -18.83 -8.23
N GLY A 86 3.48 -19.60 -9.24
CA GLY A 86 2.76 -20.87 -9.08
C GLY A 86 1.24 -20.74 -8.90
N ASN A 87 0.69 -19.55 -8.87
CA ASN A 87 -0.76 -19.35 -8.83
C ASN A 87 -1.35 -19.36 -10.23
N GLU A 88 -2.53 -19.96 -10.38
CA GLU A 88 -3.31 -19.99 -11.62
C GLU A 88 -4.02 -18.64 -11.86
N HIS A 89 -4.40 -17.97 -10.79
CA HIS A 89 -5.10 -16.69 -10.81
C HIS A 89 -4.26 -15.59 -10.18
N SER A 90 -4.53 -14.34 -10.55
CA SER A 90 -3.93 -13.16 -9.94
C SER A 90 -4.38 -12.98 -8.50
N ASP A 91 -3.60 -12.25 -7.71
CA ASP A 91 -3.98 -11.89 -6.34
C ASP A 91 -5.26 -11.03 -6.32
N ALA A 92 -5.43 -10.14 -7.33
CA ALA A 92 -6.64 -9.33 -7.48
C ALA A 92 -7.87 -10.18 -7.80
N TRP A 93 -7.75 -11.18 -8.68
CA TRP A 93 -8.86 -12.09 -9.01
C TRP A 93 -9.32 -12.89 -7.78
N ILE A 94 -8.36 -13.47 -7.03
CA ILE A 94 -8.65 -14.21 -5.80
C ILE A 94 -9.32 -13.31 -4.76
N ALA A 95 -8.86 -12.05 -4.65
CA ALA A 95 -9.48 -11.08 -3.77
C ALA A 95 -10.90 -10.70 -4.21
N GLY A 96 -11.14 -10.58 -5.53
CA GLY A 96 -12.48 -10.34 -6.10
C GLY A 96 -13.46 -11.46 -5.78
N ALA A 97 -13.05 -12.72 -6.00
CA ALA A 97 -13.86 -13.88 -5.61
C ALA A 97 -14.15 -13.91 -4.08
N TYR A 98 -13.18 -13.48 -3.27
CA TYR A 98 -13.39 -13.35 -1.83
C TYR A 98 -14.41 -12.26 -1.49
N LEU A 99 -14.36 -11.07 -2.12
CA LEU A 99 -15.34 -10.01 -1.94
C LEU A 99 -16.76 -10.44 -2.34
N GLN A 100 -16.90 -11.18 -3.46
CA GLN A 100 -18.19 -11.74 -3.88
C GLN A 100 -18.75 -12.68 -2.80
N SER A 101 -17.91 -13.49 -2.15
CA SER A 101 -18.34 -14.34 -1.03
C SER A 101 -18.81 -13.56 0.20
N LEU A 102 -18.43 -12.28 0.31
CA LEU A 102 -18.88 -11.33 1.34
C LEU A 102 -20.09 -10.49 0.91
N GLY A 103 -20.66 -10.77 -0.27
CA GLY A 103 -21.86 -10.11 -0.77
C GLY A 103 -21.61 -8.83 -1.59
N ILE A 104 -20.36 -8.55 -2.00
CA ILE A 104 -20.08 -7.45 -2.91
C ILE A 104 -20.43 -7.90 -4.35
N PRO A 105 -21.22 -7.12 -5.10
CA PRO A 105 -21.56 -7.42 -6.49
C PRO A 105 -20.32 -7.43 -7.40
N GLU A 106 -20.33 -8.27 -8.44
CA GLU A 106 -19.22 -8.41 -9.38
C GLU A 106 -18.96 -7.10 -10.15
N ASP A 107 -20.01 -6.40 -10.53
CA ASP A 107 -19.99 -5.12 -11.25
C ASP A 107 -19.46 -3.94 -10.40
N ALA A 108 -19.42 -4.11 -9.08
CA ALA A 108 -18.78 -3.16 -8.16
C ALA A 108 -17.26 -3.35 -8.03
N VAL A 109 -16.66 -4.37 -8.68
CA VAL A 109 -15.25 -4.74 -8.50
C VAL A 109 -14.45 -4.60 -9.79
N LEU A 110 -13.43 -3.75 -9.77
CA LEU A 110 -12.43 -3.64 -10.83
C LEU A 110 -11.15 -4.38 -10.42
N LEU A 111 -10.49 -5.05 -11.39
CA LEU A 111 -9.30 -5.86 -11.14
C LEU A 111 -8.08 -5.28 -11.86
N GLU A 112 -7.02 -5.03 -11.12
CA GLU A 112 -5.69 -4.77 -11.63
C GLU A 112 -4.83 -6.03 -11.42
N GLU A 113 -4.45 -6.74 -12.48
CA GLU A 113 -3.87 -8.08 -12.44
C GLU A 113 -2.43 -8.17 -12.96
N ARG A 114 -1.77 -7.03 -13.25
CA ARG A 114 -0.45 -6.97 -13.89
C ARG A 114 0.70 -6.71 -12.93
N SER A 115 0.39 -6.09 -11.81
CA SER A 115 1.39 -5.56 -10.89
C SER A 115 2.10 -6.64 -10.07
N THR A 116 3.39 -6.39 -9.79
CA THR A 116 4.22 -7.24 -8.92
C THR A 116 4.77 -6.49 -7.71
N ILE A 117 4.73 -5.16 -7.74
CA ILE A 117 5.19 -4.26 -6.68
C ILE A 117 4.20 -3.10 -6.47
N THR A 118 4.28 -2.44 -5.32
CA THR A 118 3.37 -1.35 -4.95
C THR A 118 3.35 -0.19 -5.96
N GLN A 119 4.49 0.12 -6.59
CA GLN A 119 4.54 1.17 -7.61
C GLN A 119 3.68 0.81 -8.83
N GLU A 120 3.75 -0.45 -9.25
CA GLU A 120 2.95 -0.96 -10.36
C GLU A 120 1.48 -1.03 -10.01
N ASN A 121 1.14 -1.45 -8.76
CA ASN A 121 -0.25 -1.42 -8.28
C ASN A 121 -0.89 -0.06 -8.53
N LEU A 122 -0.21 1.01 -8.11
CA LEU A 122 -0.75 2.37 -8.24
C LEU A 122 -0.70 2.89 -9.68
N ARG A 123 0.38 2.61 -10.42
CA ARG A 123 0.47 3.00 -11.83
C ARG A 123 -0.66 2.38 -12.66
N PHE A 124 -0.87 1.08 -12.51
CA PHE A 124 -1.91 0.39 -13.28
C PHE A 124 -3.32 0.67 -12.75
N ALA A 125 -3.47 0.92 -11.44
CA ALA A 125 -4.73 1.42 -10.90
C ALA A 125 -5.09 2.78 -11.51
N LYS A 126 -4.10 3.68 -11.69
CA LYS A 126 -4.31 4.98 -12.36
C LYS A 126 -4.82 4.79 -13.80
N GLU A 127 -4.23 3.86 -14.57
CA GLU A 127 -4.67 3.55 -15.93
C GLU A 127 -6.14 3.07 -15.95
N ILE A 128 -6.54 2.22 -14.97
CA ILE A 128 -7.93 1.76 -14.84
C ILE A 128 -8.86 2.91 -14.45
N MET A 129 -8.46 3.73 -13.47
CA MET A 129 -9.24 4.91 -13.08
C MET A 129 -9.53 5.84 -14.26
N GLU A 130 -8.51 6.10 -15.09
CA GLU A 130 -8.66 6.95 -16.29
C GLU A 130 -9.62 6.34 -17.31
N ASN A 131 -9.54 5.03 -17.56
CA ASN A 131 -10.42 4.33 -18.48
C ASN A 131 -11.88 4.31 -18.00
N GLU A 132 -12.10 4.22 -16.69
CA GLU A 132 -13.42 4.20 -16.06
C GLU A 132 -13.93 5.60 -15.70
N ASN A 133 -13.19 6.68 -16.06
CA ASN A 133 -13.50 8.07 -15.71
C ASN A 133 -13.60 8.34 -14.20
N LEU A 134 -12.80 7.64 -13.39
CA LEU A 134 -12.69 7.83 -11.94
C LEU A 134 -11.56 8.83 -11.65
N SER A 135 -11.82 9.84 -10.81
CA SER A 135 -10.89 10.93 -10.53
C SER A 135 -10.27 10.83 -9.14
N THR A 136 -11.05 10.37 -8.16
CA THR A 136 -10.67 10.31 -6.75
C THR A 136 -10.73 8.89 -6.21
N CYS A 137 -9.90 8.58 -5.20
CA CYS A 137 -9.98 7.28 -4.55
C CYS A 137 -9.73 7.35 -3.04
N ILE A 138 -10.26 6.35 -2.33
CA ILE A 138 -9.83 6.01 -0.99
C ILE A 138 -8.76 4.92 -1.12
N LEU A 139 -7.56 5.17 -0.61
CA LEU A 139 -6.47 4.21 -0.67
C LEU A 139 -6.42 3.39 0.62
N VAL A 140 -6.69 2.09 0.51
CA VAL A 140 -6.70 1.14 1.63
C VAL A 140 -5.41 0.33 1.69
N SER A 141 -4.74 0.35 2.85
CA SER A 141 -3.54 -0.43 3.12
C SER A 141 -3.33 -0.62 4.63
N ASP A 142 -2.29 -1.39 5.01
CA ASP A 142 -1.86 -1.45 6.41
C ASP A 142 -1.39 -0.10 6.92
N PRO A 143 -1.62 0.23 8.21
CA PRO A 143 -1.25 1.50 8.80
C PRO A 143 0.21 1.90 8.55
N LEU A 144 1.16 1.01 8.81
CA LEU A 144 2.58 1.31 8.61
C LEU A 144 3.00 1.41 7.14
N HIS A 145 2.24 0.83 6.22
CA HIS A 145 2.49 0.90 4.78
C HIS A 145 1.91 2.18 4.17
N MET A 146 0.91 2.80 4.81
CA MET A 146 0.12 3.90 4.27
C MET A 146 0.96 5.09 3.80
N LYS A 147 1.91 5.56 4.61
CA LYS A 147 2.74 6.71 4.23
C LYS A 147 3.49 6.52 2.92
N ARG A 148 4.04 5.32 2.66
CA ARG A 148 4.74 5.01 1.42
C ARG A 148 3.77 4.93 0.25
N SER A 149 2.61 4.33 0.46
CA SER A 149 1.57 4.20 -0.57
C SER A 149 1.03 5.56 -1.01
N MET A 150 0.73 6.45 -0.07
CA MET A 150 0.26 7.81 -0.37
C MET A 150 1.32 8.66 -1.07
N MET A 151 2.61 8.49 -0.71
CA MET A 151 3.70 9.15 -1.43
C MET A 151 3.76 8.71 -2.89
N MET A 152 3.60 7.41 -3.16
CA MET A 152 3.57 6.87 -4.52
C MET A 152 2.31 7.29 -5.28
N ALA A 153 1.13 7.26 -4.65
CA ALA A 153 -0.12 7.72 -5.25
C ALA A 153 -0.02 9.18 -5.72
N LYS A 154 0.57 10.05 -4.89
CA LYS A 154 0.81 11.44 -5.25
C LYS A 154 1.73 11.60 -6.49
N GLU A 155 2.71 10.72 -6.67
CA GLU A 155 3.62 10.75 -7.82
C GLU A 155 2.97 10.32 -9.13
N TYR A 156 1.98 9.43 -9.03
CA TYR A 156 1.14 9.05 -10.17
C TYR A 156 -0.07 9.97 -10.34
N GLU A 157 -0.08 11.12 -9.65
CA GLU A 157 -1.16 12.11 -9.74
C GLU A 157 -2.55 11.51 -9.45
N ILE A 158 -2.59 10.53 -8.51
CA ILE A 158 -3.84 9.97 -8.01
C ILE A 158 -4.32 10.84 -6.85
N GLU A 159 -5.46 11.50 -7.01
CA GLU A 159 -6.13 12.20 -5.91
C GLU A 159 -6.71 11.16 -4.94
N SER A 160 -6.06 11.01 -3.79
CA SER A 160 -6.31 9.89 -2.89
C SER A 160 -6.47 10.32 -1.44
N PHE A 161 -7.42 9.68 -0.74
CA PHE A 161 -7.66 9.81 0.68
C PHE A 161 -7.08 8.59 1.42
N SER A 162 -6.28 8.84 2.47
CA SER A 162 -5.67 7.77 3.26
C SER A 162 -6.70 7.07 4.12
N SER A 163 -6.82 5.74 4.02
CA SER A 163 -7.68 4.92 4.87
C SER A 163 -6.92 3.68 5.36
N PRO A 164 -6.17 3.80 6.46
CA PRO A 164 -5.48 2.66 7.06
C PRO A 164 -6.47 1.66 7.64
N THR A 165 -6.20 0.36 7.47
CA THR A 165 -7.05 -0.66 8.10
C THR A 165 -7.09 -0.48 9.62
N PRO A 166 -8.27 -0.44 10.25
CA PRO A 166 -8.40 -0.30 11.71
C PRO A 166 -7.86 -1.53 12.45
N THR A 167 -7.91 -2.70 11.79
CA THR A 167 -7.33 -3.95 12.26
C THR A 167 -6.09 -4.30 11.46
N THR A 168 -5.02 -4.72 12.13
CA THR A 168 -3.77 -5.14 11.48
C THR A 168 -3.26 -6.43 12.09
N ARG A 169 -2.59 -7.25 11.29
CA ARG A 169 -1.92 -8.48 11.77
C ARG A 169 -0.60 -8.18 12.49
N TYR A 170 -0.09 -6.96 12.39
CA TYR A 170 1.15 -6.51 13.04
C TYR A 170 0.87 -5.89 14.42
N GLN A 171 0.30 -6.67 15.37
CA GLN A 171 -0.12 -6.18 16.69
C GLN A 171 0.98 -6.26 17.74
N SER A 172 1.77 -7.35 17.75
CA SER A 172 2.84 -7.56 18.72
C SER A 172 4.13 -6.83 18.31
N TRP A 173 4.95 -6.47 19.28
CA TRP A 173 6.28 -5.90 19.00
C TRP A 173 7.14 -6.83 18.13
N ARG A 174 6.98 -8.13 18.27
CA ARG A 174 7.70 -9.15 17.47
C ARG A 174 7.33 -9.13 15.99
N THR A 175 6.11 -8.73 15.64
CA THR A 175 5.64 -8.59 14.25
C THR A 175 5.76 -7.15 13.76
N LYS A 176 5.46 -6.17 14.62
CA LYS A 176 5.44 -4.75 14.25
C LYS A 176 6.83 -4.18 13.96
N LEU A 177 7.85 -4.51 14.79
CA LEU A 177 9.19 -3.97 14.60
C LEU A 177 9.88 -4.44 13.30
N PRO A 178 9.90 -5.75 12.95
CA PRO A 178 10.46 -6.18 11.67
C PRO A 178 9.71 -5.59 10.48
N PHE A 179 8.39 -5.47 10.56
CA PHE A 179 7.59 -4.86 9.52
C PHE A 179 7.90 -3.36 9.38
N LEU A 180 7.98 -2.62 10.48
CA LEU A 180 8.37 -1.20 10.48
C LEU A 180 9.77 -1.00 9.90
N ALA A 181 10.75 -1.83 10.28
CA ALA A 181 12.10 -1.78 9.73
C ALA A 181 12.10 -2.01 8.21
N ARG A 182 11.37 -3.02 7.72
CA ARG A 182 11.20 -3.31 6.30
C ARG A 182 10.55 -2.15 5.55
N VAL A 183 9.45 -1.60 6.08
CA VAL A 183 8.74 -0.46 5.45
C VAL A 183 9.62 0.77 5.43
N THR A 184 10.35 1.06 6.52
CA THR A 184 11.29 2.18 6.59
C THR A 184 12.41 2.03 5.56
N PHE A 185 12.99 0.84 5.42
CA PHE A 185 14.01 0.56 4.40
C PHE A 185 13.49 0.87 2.99
N PHE A 186 12.34 0.34 2.63
CA PHE A 186 11.74 0.61 1.31
C PHE A 186 11.27 2.06 1.14
N TYR A 187 10.83 2.72 2.21
CA TYR A 187 10.46 4.13 2.17
C TYR A 187 11.66 5.03 1.88
N VAL A 188 12.79 4.81 2.59
CA VAL A 188 14.04 5.52 2.36
C VAL A 188 14.62 5.21 0.98
N GLY A 189 14.64 3.91 0.61
CA GLY A 189 15.11 3.48 -0.71
C GLY A 189 14.32 4.11 -1.85
N TYR A 190 13.01 4.22 -1.71
CA TYR A 190 12.17 4.86 -2.70
C TYR A 190 12.42 6.37 -2.82
N GLN A 191 12.67 7.07 -1.71
CA GLN A 191 13.06 8.49 -1.77
C GLN A 191 14.39 8.71 -2.49
N VAL A 192 15.36 7.81 -2.29
CA VAL A 192 16.63 7.85 -3.02
C VAL A 192 16.40 7.55 -4.50
N TYR A 193 15.62 6.51 -4.81
CA TYR A 193 15.27 6.17 -6.19
C TYR A 193 14.69 7.36 -6.96
N LYS A 194 13.79 8.13 -6.37
CA LYS A 194 13.19 9.32 -6.97
C LYS A 194 14.19 10.38 -7.39
N ILE A 195 15.28 10.56 -6.64
CA ILE A 195 16.31 11.57 -6.97
C ILE A 195 16.99 11.21 -8.30
N PHE A 196 17.14 9.91 -8.59
CA PHE A 196 17.85 9.43 -9.77
C PHE A 196 16.94 9.03 -10.93
N ALA A 197 15.72 8.63 -10.68
CA ALA A 197 14.81 8.14 -11.71
C ALA A 197 14.12 9.24 -12.51
N LYS A 198 14.24 10.55 -12.11
CA LYS A 198 13.51 11.66 -12.75
C LYS A 198 12.09 11.22 -13.16
N VAL A 199 11.29 10.88 -12.19
CA VAL A 199 9.86 10.66 -12.41
C VAL A 199 9.15 11.98 -12.52
#